data_d3f6cb70205af6be72506a2ce454734d
#
_entry.id   d3f6cb70205af6be72506a2ce454734d
#
_cell.length_a   1.000
_cell.length_b   1.000
_cell.length_c   1.000
_cell.angle_alpha   90.00
_cell.angle_beta   90.00
_cell.angle_gamma   90.00
#
_symmetry.space_group_name_H-M   'P 1'
#
loop_
_entity.id
_entity.type
_entity.pdbx_description
1 polymer ?
#
loop_
_entity_poly.entity_id
_entity_poly.type
_entity_poly.pdbx_seq_one_letter_code
_entity_poly.pdbx_strand_id
1 'polypeptide(L)'
;MSDQKPFNPAAHGIVQLVSNVQQYFMQEQDLFGNIIYPSSDEDGKKKGARAKVVTGYPDEPWAGTVTLAELNSTICDCQKCSLGATRTKFVFGVGNPNADIVLIGEAPGADEDAQGEPFVGRAGQLLNKILDAI
;
A
#
# COMPACT_ATOMS: atom_id res chain seq x y z
N MET A 1 50.63 3.51 8.42
CA MET A 1 49.64 3.38 9.51
C MET A 1 48.30 3.45 8.84
N SER A 2 47.64 2.30 8.75
CA SER A 2 46.35 2.14 8.05
C SER A 2 45.23 2.41 9.05
N ASP A 3 44.48 3.50 8.82
CA ASP A 3 43.25 3.80 9.55
C ASP A 3 42.16 2.77 9.19
N GLN A 4 42.10 1.69 9.94
CA GLN A 4 40.92 0.81 9.92
C GLN A 4 39.81 1.46 10.75
N LYS A 5 38.78 1.98 10.09
CA LYS A 5 37.53 2.38 10.76
C LYS A 5 36.97 1.19 11.56
N PRO A 6 36.50 1.41 12.80
CA PRO A 6 35.94 0.36 13.61
C PRO A 6 34.70 -0.24 12.94
N PHE A 7 34.61 -1.56 12.95
CA PHE A 7 33.45 -2.31 12.46
C PHE A 7 32.20 -1.96 13.28
N ASN A 8 31.17 -1.44 12.62
CA ASN A 8 29.89 -1.14 13.26
C ASN A 8 28.84 -2.20 12.87
N PRO A 9 28.51 -3.14 13.76
CA PRO A 9 27.58 -4.23 13.46
C PRO A 9 26.14 -3.76 13.18
N ALA A 10 25.72 -2.62 13.75
CA ALA A 10 24.40 -2.04 13.48
C ALA A 10 24.29 -1.51 12.04
N ALA A 11 25.36 -0.88 11.54
CA ALA A 11 25.39 -0.43 10.15
C ALA A 11 25.34 -1.59 9.15
N HIS A 12 25.95 -2.72 9.48
CA HIS A 12 25.91 -3.91 8.62
C HIS A 12 24.50 -4.52 8.54
N GLY A 13 23.77 -4.55 9.66
CA GLY A 13 22.37 -5.01 9.68
C GLY A 13 21.43 -4.13 8.84
N ILE A 14 21.60 -2.81 8.91
CA ILE A 14 20.79 -1.86 8.12
C ILE A 14 21.08 -2.02 6.62
N VAL A 15 22.35 -2.13 6.23
CA VAL A 15 22.73 -2.34 4.81
C VAL A 15 22.15 -3.65 4.28
N GLN A 16 22.20 -4.72 5.08
CA GLN A 16 21.62 -6.00 4.69
C GLN A 16 20.09 -5.93 4.57
N LEU A 17 19.42 -5.22 5.48
CA LEU A 17 17.98 -5.01 5.43
C LEU A 17 17.57 -4.24 4.16
N VAL A 18 18.27 -3.15 3.84
CA VAL A 18 18.03 -2.35 2.62
C VAL A 18 18.24 -3.21 1.37
N SER A 19 19.29 -4.02 1.32
CA SER A 19 19.55 -4.93 0.20
C SER A 19 18.44 -5.96 0.02
N ASN A 20 17.94 -6.54 1.12
CA ASN A 20 16.84 -7.51 1.07
C ASN A 20 15.54 -6.86 0.59
N VAL A 21 15.26 -5.64 1.03
CA VAL A 21 14.09 -4.86 0.58
C VAL A 21 14.20 -4.53 -0.90
N GLN A 22 15.37 -4.10 -1.38
CA GLN A 22 15.59 -3.84 -2.80
C GLN A 22 15.40 -5.10 -3.65
N GLN A 23 15.90 -6.24 -3.18
CA GLN A 23 15.76 -7.53 -3.87
C GLN A 23 14.30 -7.97 -3.93
N TYR A 24 13.53 -7.75 -2.87
CA TYR A 24 12.09 -7.99 -2.85
C TYR A 24 11.36 -7.12 -3.89
N PHE A 25 11.64 -5.82 -3.94
CA PHE A 25 11.02 -4.92 -4.94
C PHE A 25 11.41 -5.27 -6.39
N MET A 26 12.63 -5.73 -6.65
CA MET A 26 13.02 -6.21 -7.98
C MET A 26 12.23 -7.45 -8.36
N GLN A 27 12.05 -8.39 -7.45
CA GLN A 27 11.24 -9.59 -7.67
C GLN A 27 9.76 -9.27 -7.92
N GLU A 28 9.20 -8.31 -7.19
CA GLU A 28 7.83 -7.82 -7.41
C GLU A 28 7.68 -7.16 -8.80
N GLN A 29 8.66 -6.39 -9.25
CA GLN A 29 8.66 -5.81 -10.60
C GLN A 29 8.67 -6.88 -11.69
N ASP A 30 9.42 -7.96 -11.51
CA ASP A 30 9.48 -9.06 -12.48
C ASP A 30 8.16 -9.84 -12.53
N LEU A 31 7.44 -9.95 -11.41
CA LEU A 31 6.19 -10.71 -11.31
C LEU A 31 4.96 -9.89 -11.73
N PHE A 32 4.92 -8.60 -11.41
CA PHE A 32 3.72 -7.75 -11.54
C PHE A 32 3.91 -6.55 -12.48
N GLY A 33 5.08 -6.40 -13.12
CA GLY A 33 5.39 -5.29 -14.01
C GLY A 33 5.79 -4.01 -13.25
N ASN A 34 6.05 -2.93 -14.00
CA ASN A 34 6.48 -1.65 -13.43
C ASN A 34 5.36 -0.99 -12.63
N ILE A 35 5.39 -1.10 -11.31
CA ILE A 35 4.66 -0.20 -10.43
C ILE A 35 5.43 1.12 -10.43
N ILE A 36 4.89 2.14 -11.11
CA ILE A 36 5.50 3.47 -11.16
C ILE A 36 5.26 4.14 -9.81
N TYR A 37 6.29 4.19 -8.97
CA TYR A 37 6.30 5.13 -7.85
C TYR A 37 6.65 6.51 -8.43
N PRO A 38 5.83 7.55 -8.21
CA PRO A 38 6.23 8.88 -8.60
C PRO A 38 7.49 9.27 -7.82
N SER A 39 8.61 9.45 -8.53
CA SER A 39 9.81 10.03 -7.94
C SER A 39 9.47 11.44 -7.45
N SER A 40 9.73 11.70 -6.17
CA SER A 40 9.75 13.08 -5.69
C SER A 40 10.90 13.79 -6.40
N ASP A 41 10.59 14.77 -7.26
CA ASP A 41 11.60 15.66 -7.80
C ASP A 41 12.30 16.36 -6.63
N GLU A 42 13.62 16.43 -6.67
CA GLU A 42 14.50 16.95 -5.59
C GLU A 42 14.22 18.41 -5.17
N ASP A 43 13.25 19.08 -5.76
CA ASP A 43 12.94 20.50 -5.55
C ASP A 43 11.71 20.79 -4.66
N GLY A 44 11.25 19.89 -3.82
CA GLY A 44 10.30 20.22 -2.73
C GLY A 44 9.02 20.99 -3.11
N LYS A 45 8.76 21.26 -4.38
CA LYS A 45 7.54 21.90 -4.86
C LYS A 45 6.55 20.82 -5.28
N LYS A 46 5.62 20.49 -4.39
CA LYS A 46 4.40 19.74 -4.71
C LYS A 46 3.64 20.44 -5.85
N LYS A 47 4.04 20.24 -7.09
CA LYS A 47 3.13 20.45 -8.21
C LYS A 47 2.16 19.28 -8.13
N GLY A 48 0.92 19.58 -7.77
CA GLY A 48 -0.18 18.63 -7.86
C GLY A 48 -0.33 18.14 -9.30
N ALA A 49 0.50 17.20 -9.69
CA ALA A 49 0.31 16.43 -10.89
C ALA A 49 -0.96 15.60 -10.62
N ARG A 50 -2.08 16.04 -11.21
CA ARG A 50 -3.25 15.19 -11.36
C ARG A 50 -2.73 13.88 -11.94
N ALA A 51 -2.73 12.82 -11.15
CA ALA A 51 -2.37 11.50 -11.61
C ALA A 51 -3.17 11.25 -12.89
N LYS A 52 -2.46 10.99 -13.99
CA LYS A 52 -3.09 10.62 -15.24
C LYS A 52 -3.77 9.29 -14.94
N VAL A 53 -5.09 9.31 -14.87
CA VAL A 53 -5.88 8.09 -14.65
C VAL A 53 -5.43 7.09 -15.71
N VAL A 54 -4.74 6.05 -15.30
CA VAL A 54 -4.37 4.95 -16.20
C VAL A 54 -5.66 4.20 -16.47
N THR A 55 -6.29 4.51 -17.59
CA THR A 55 -7.53 3.87 -18.03
C THR A 55 -7.24 2.47 -18.58
N GLY A 56 -6.67 1.61 -17.75
CA GLY A 56 -6.49 0.20 -18.08
C GLY A 56 -7.79 -0.61 -18.09
N TYR A 57 -8.88 -0.03 -17.58
CA TYR A 57 -10.17 -0.69 -17.45
C TYR A 57 -11.32 0.27 -17.82
N PRO A 58 -11.41 0.72 -19.09
CA PRO A 58 -12.41 1.73 -19.51
C PRO A 58 -13.85 1.26 -19.33
N ASP A 59 -14.09 -0.04 -19.33
CA ASP A 59 -15.42 -0.64 -19.23
C ASP A 59 -15.89 -0.88 -17.79
N GLU A 60 -15.08 -0.53 -16.80
CA GLU A 60 -15.42 -0.71 -15.39
C GLU A 60 -16.24 0.47 -14.85
N PRO A 61 -17.32 0.21 -14.08
CA PRO A 61 -18.20 1.26 -13.56
C PRO A 61 -17.46 2.31 -12.71
N TRP A 62 -16.35 1.90 -12.10
CA TRP A 62 -15.52 2.75 -11.22
C TRP A 62 -14.46 3.57 -11.97
N ALA A 63 -14.22 3.30 -13.27
CA ALA A 63 -13.16 3.97 -14.03
C ALA A 63 -13.34 5.50 -14.13
N GLY A 64 -14.57 6.00 -13.98
CA GLY A 64 -14.90 7.43 -14.01
C GLY A 64 -14.98 8.11 -12.64
N THR A 65 -14.79 7.39 -11.53
CA THR A 65 -14.90 7.97 -10.20
C THR A 65 -13.75 8.93 -9.89
N VAL A 66 -14.05 10.05 -9.24
CA VAL A 66 -13.07 11.12 -8.96
C VAL A 66 -12.71 11.16 -7.47
N THR A 67 -13.58 10.67 -6.61
CA THR A 67 -13.40 10.67 -5.16
C THR A 67 -13.45 9.26 -4.58
N LEU A 68 -12.80 9.07 -3.41
CA LEU A 68 -12.86 7.79 -2.70
C LEU A 68 -14.29 7.44 -2.26
N ALA A 69 -15.11 8.44 -1.94
CA ALA A 69 -16.51 8.21 -1.57
C ALA A 69 -17.33 7.69 -2.74
N GLU A 70 -17.18 8.27 -3.94
CA GLU A 70 -17.80 7.76 -5.17
C GLU A 70 -17.30 6.37 -5.52
N LEU A 71 -16.00 6.12 -5.42
CA LEU A 71 -15.41 4.81 -5.65
C LEU A 71 -16.02 3.78 -4.70
N ASN A 72 -16.05 4.06 -3.40
CA ASN A 72 -16.61 3.16 -2.40
C ASN A 72 -18.07 2.81 -2.72
N SER A 73 -18.92 3.81 -2.99
CA SER A 73 -20.34 3.59 -3.31
C SER A 73 -20.54 2.81 -4.61
N THR A 74 -19.61 2.92 -5.56
CA THR A 74 -19.69 2.21 -6.85
C THR A 74 -19.30 0.75 -6.73
N ILE A 75 -18.35 0.41 -5.84
CA ILE A 75 -17.80 -0.95 -5.75
C ILE A 75 -18.23 -1.73 -4.50
N CYS A 76 -18.95 -1.12 -3.56
CA CYS A 76 -19.32 -1.78 -2.29
C CYS A 76 -20.07 -3.10 -2.49
N ASP A 77 -20.87 -3.24 -3.54
CA ASP A 77 -21.63 -4.44 -3.87
C ASP A 77 -20.92 -5.37 -4.87
N CYS A 78 -19.63 -5.14 -5.15
CA CYS A 78 -18.86 -5.93 -6.09
C CYS A 78 -18.87 -7.43 -5.74
N GLN A 79 -19.17 -8.28 -6.73
CA GLN A 79 -19.21 -9.74 -6.61
C GLN A 79 -18.39 -10.44 -7.71
N LYS A 80 -17.35 -9.79 -8.21
CA LYS A 80 -16.53 -10.30 -9.33
C LYS A 80 -15.67 -11.52 -8.98
N CYS A 81 -15.53 -11.86 -7.70
CA CYS A 81 -14.78 -13.03 -7.26
C CYS A 81 -15.58 -13.82 -6.22
N SER A 82 -15.14 -15.04 -5.94
CA SER A 82 -15.78 -15.94 -4.97
C SER A 82 -15.87 -15.35 -3.55
N LEU A 83 -14.92 -14.49 -3.17
CA LEU A 83 -14.93 -13.82 -1.87
C LEU A 83 -16.06 -12.80 -1.74
N GLY A 84 -16.48 -12.18 -2.83
CA GLY A 84 -17.62 -11.25 -2.84
C GLY A 84 -18.92 -11.90 -2.36
N ALA A 85 -19.15 -13.17 -2.69
CA ALA A 85 -20.36 -13.92 -2.32
C ALA A 85 -20.36 -14.36 -0.85
N THR A 86 -19.19 -14.50 -0.22
CA THR A 86 -19.04 -15.05 1.15
C THR A 86 -18.70 -14.01 2.20
N ARG A 87 -18.32 -12.78 1.79
CA ARG A 87 -17.98 -11.70 2.72
C ARG A 87 -19.18 -11.27 3.56
N THR A 88 -18.94 -10.91 4.81
CA THR A 88 -19.91 -10.35 5.73
C THR A 88 -20.06 -8.85 5.52
N LYS A 89 -18.94 -8.13 5.42
CA LYS A 89 -18.90 -6.69 5.17
C LYS A 89 -17.89 -6.34 4.09
N PHE A 90 -18.15 -5.25 3.38
CA PHE A 90 -17.19 -4.69 2.44
C PHE A 90 -16.15 -3.87 3.21
N VAL A 91 -14.86 -4.18 3.00
CA VAL A 91 -13.73 -3.47 3.59
C VAL A 91 -13.12 -2.59 2.52
N PHE A 92 -13.43 -1.29 2.55
CA PHE A 92 -12.92 -0.34 1.56
C PHE A 92 -11.59 0.27 1.99
N GLY A 93 -11.59 0.93 3.13
CA GLY A 93 -10.44 1.65 3.66
C GLY A 93 -10.86 2.67 4.70
N VAL A 94 -9.90 3.09 5.53
CA VAL A 94 -10.08 4.12 6.55
C VAL A 94 -8.89 5.09 6.53
N GLY A 95 -9.07 6.29 7.04
CA GLY A 95 -8.02 7.27 7.21
C GLY A 95 -8.19 8.52 6.36
N ASN A 96 -7.10 9.27 6.23
CA ASN A 96 -7.09 10.53 5.50
C ASN A 96 -6.98 10.29 3.98
N PRO A 97 -7.93 10.75 3.15
CA PRO A 97 -7.86 10.59 1.69
C PRO A 97 -6.69 11.34 1.04
N ASN A 98 -6.09 12.28 1.76
CA ASN A 98 -4.91 13.04 1.31
C ASN A 98 -3.64 12.65 2.08
N ALA A 99 -3.55 11.42 2.58
CA ALA A 99 -2.38 10.95 3.28
C ALA A 99 -1.16 10.84 2.34
N ASP A 100 0.03 11.13 2.87
CA ASP A 100 1.29 10.97 2.13
C ASP A 100 1.70 9.48 2.03
N ILE A 101 1.18 8.63 2.92
CA ILE A 101 1.47 7.18 2.97
C ILE A 101 0.15 6.41 2.94
N VAL A 102 0.08 5.40 2.08
CA VAL A 102 -1.05 4.47 1.98
C VAL A 102 -0.58 3.06 2.28
N LEU A 103 -1.27 2.38 3.18
CA LEU A 103 -1.03 0.98 3.51
C LEU A 103 -2.08 0.11 2.80
N ILE A 104 -1.61 -0.84 1.99
CA ILE A 104 -2.48 -1.71 1.20
C ILE A 104 -2.26 -3.15 1.64
N GLY A 105 -3.35 -3.84 2.03
CA GLY A 105 -3.36 -5.27 2.30
C GLY A 105 -3.87 -6.04 1.09
N GLU A 106 -3.51 -7.31 0.99
CA GLU A 106 -3.92 -8.19 -0.12
C GLU A 106 -5.43 -8.47 -0.09
N ALA A 107 -5.96 -8.84 1.08
CA ALA A 107 -7.38 -9.12 1.28
C ALA A 107 -7.76 -8.95 2.76
N PRO A 108 -9.07 -8.72 3.06
CA PRO A 108 -9.57 -8.73 4.43
C PRO A 108 -9.42 -10.12 5.07
N GLY A 109 -8.98 -10.15 6.34
CA GLY A 109 -9.07 -11.32 7.20
C GLY A 109 -10.46 -11.44 7.86
N ALA A 110 -10.65 -12.43 8.70
CA ALA A 110 -11.94 -12.68 9.37
C ALA A 110 -12.37 -11.52 10.28
N ASP A 111 -11.43 -10.88 10.97
CA ASP A 111 -11.72 -9.75 11.86
C ASP A 111 -12.11 -8.50 11.04
N GLU A 112 -11.42 -8.26 9.93
CA GLU A 112 -11.72 -7.16 8.99
C GLU A 112 -13.08 -7.37 8.34
N ASP A 113 -13.40 -8.58 7.87
CA ASP A 113 -14.69 -8.93 7.27
C ASP A 113 -15.84 -8.75 8.27
N ALA A 114 -15.63 -9.10 9.54
CA ALA A 114 -16.63 -8.93 10.59
C ALA A 114 -16.86 -7.46 10.96
N GLN A 115 -15.79 -6.64 10.97
CA GLN A 115 -15.84 -5.24 11.40
C GLN A 115 -16.11 -4.27 10.24
N GLY A 116 -15.65 -4.60 9.02
CA GLY A 116 -15.76 -3.74 7.83
C GLY A 116 -14.63 -2.71 7.74
N GLU A 117 -13.56 -2.87 8.52
CA GLU A 117 -12.41 -1.98 8.55
C GLU A 117 -11.10 -2.75 8.30
N PRO A 118 -10.12 -2.18 7.57
CA PRO A 118 -8.85 -2.84 7.32
C PRO A 118 -7.95 -2.83 8.56
N PHE A 119 -7.05 -3.80 8.65
CA PHE A 119 -5.97 -3.88 9.66
C PHE A 119 -6.45 -3.88 11.12
N VAL A 120 -7.61 -4.46 11.42
CA VAL A 120 -8.14 -4.59 12.79
C VAL A 120 -7.75 -5.91 13.47
N GLY A 121 -7.42 -6.94 12.69
CA GLY A 121 -6.98 -8.23 13.18
C GLY A 121 -5.54 -8.24 13.68
N ARG A 122 -5.01 -9.43 13.98
CA ARG A 122 -3.68 -9.61 14.58
C ARG A 122 -2.54 -8.98 13.78
N ALA A 123 -2.57 -9.08 12.46
CA ALA A 123 -1.56 -8.48 11.59
C ALA A 123 -1.62 -6.94 11.64
N GLY A 124 -2.82 -6.36 11.63
CA GLY A 124 -3.03 -4.93 11.76
C GLY A 124 -2.59 -4.39 13.12
N GLN A 125 -2.86 -5.11 14.20
CA GLN A 125 -2.39 -4.75 15.54
C GLN A 125 -0.85 -4.75 15.63
N LEU A 126 -0.18 -5.67 14.95
CA LEU A 126 1.28 -5.66 14.86
C LEU A 126 1.77 -4.47 14.02
N LEU A 127 1.13 -4.20 12.89
CA LEU A 127 1.43 -3.05 12.05
C LEU A 127 1.33 -1.74 12.84
N ASN A 128 0.25 -1.54 13.59
CA ASN A 128 0.06 -0.34 14.43
C ASN A 128 1.18 -0.18 15.45
N LYS A 129 1.58 -1.27 16.13
CA LYS A 129 2.72 -1.23 17.07
C LYS A 129 4.05 -0.84 16.40
N ILE A 130 4.25 -1.23 15.14
CA ILE A 130 5.44 -0.85 14.38
C ILE A 130 5.37 0.65 14.04
N LEU A 131 4.22 1.13 13.58
CA LEU A 131 4.00 2.54 13.26
C LEU A 131 4.13 3.45 14.48
N ASP A 132 3.64 3.00 15.64
CA ASP A 132 3.75 3.73 16.91
C ASP A 132 5.21 3.84 17.42
N ALA A 133 6.11 2.98 16.90
CA ALA A 133 7.51 2.92 17.34
C ALA A 133 8.45 3.79 16.46
N ILE A 134 7.97 4.39 15.38
CA ILE A 134 8.76 5.21 14.43
C ILE A 134 8.21 6.62 14.35
#